data_22f54d3d352e2de10846e382a46506ab
#
_entry.id   22f54d3d352e2de10846e382a46506ab
#
_cell.length_a   1.000
_cell.length_b   1.000
_cell.length_c   1.000
_cell.angle_alpha   90.00
_cell.angle_beta   90.00
_cell.angle_gamma   90.00
#
_symmetry.space_group_name_H-M   'P 1'
#
loop_
_entity.id
_entity.type
_entity.pdbx_description
1 polymer ?
#
loop_
_entity_poly.entity_id
_entity_poly.type
_entity_poly.pdbx_seq_one_letter_code
_entity_poly.pdbx_strand_id
1 'polypeptide(L)'
;MLTRRRKTISGWAVAVLAVLLVSGPRSAVAETIRISGAGGAIGTIRILGEAFRKTNPGIRVEILPSMGSSGAVKAVLAGRLDIGLSVRTLSGEERAQGVVETGYARTPFVFGVNNTLEMTGLTLEDVAGIYGGKRDWENGKRIRLVLRPPEDSDIAVLKSMSPAMSAAVDIALRRKGMIVATTGHDAADAIESVPGAFGATTLSLLLSEKRALRILSLDGITPSVRTMADRSYPYSKTFFMVTRKNFPDSVRRFIDFVRSPAGAAILAKNGQGAVREEGILP
;
A
#
# COMPACT_ATOMS: atom_id res chain seq x y z
N MET A 1 -55.72 -19.75 -88.95
CA MET A 1 -56.11 -19.02 -87.74
C MET A 1 -55.22 -19.47 -86.60
N LEU A 2 -54.24 -18.71 -86.21
CA LEU A 2 -53.18 -19.07 -85.25
C LEU A 2 -53.46 -18.44 -83.93
N THR A 3 -53.75 -19.22 -82.90
CA THR A 3 -53.89 -18.76 -81.53
C THR A 3 -52.55 -18.93 -80.74
N ARG A 4 -51.93 -17.77 -80.43
CA ARG A 4 -50.69 -17.67 -79.62
C ARG A 4 -50.99 -17.85 -78.13
N ARG A 5 -50.52 -18.96 -77.54
CA ARG A 5 -50.50 -19.18 -76.09
C ARG A 5 -49.36 -18.34 -75.49
N ARG A 6 -49.68 -17.41 -74.61
CA ARG A 6 -48.72 -16.74 -73.72
C ARG A 6 -48.40 -17.62 -72.52
N LYS A 7 -47.14 -17.98 -72.37
CA LYS A 7 -46.62 -18.60 -71.12
C LYS A 7 -46.32 -17.51 -70.13
N THR A 8 -47.01 -17.53 -69.02
CA THR A 8 -46.68 -16.74 -67.82
C THR A 8 -45.61 -17.46 -67.04
N ILE A 9 -44.44 -16.90 -66.95
CA ILE A 9 -43.35 -17.32 -66.06
C ILE A 9 -43.56 -16.68 -64.71
N SER A 10 -43.98 -17.51 -63.75
CA SER A 10 -44.04 -17.08 -62.31
C SER A 10 -42.65 -17.09 -61.75
N GLY A 11 -42.07 -15.86 -61.59
CA GLY A 11 -40.81 -15.68 -60.92
C GLY A 11 -41.01 -15.59 -59.40
N TRP A 12 -40.65 -16.63 -58.69
CA TRP A 12 -40.52 -16.58 -57.25
C TRP A 12 -39.12 -15.98 -56.95
N ALA A 13 -39.07 -14.68 -56.62
CA ALA A 13 -37.90 -14.06 -56.09
C ALA A 13 -37.75 -14.46 -54.62
N VAL A 14 -36.83 -15.35 -54.36
CA VAL A 14 -36.39 -15.69 -53.00
C VAL A 14 -35.50 -14.56 -52.51
N ALA A 15 -36.05 -13.67 -51.70
CA ALA A 15 -35.32 -12.66 -50.99
C ALA A 15 -34.55 -13.31 -49.82
N VAL A 16 -33.31 -13.67 -50.03
CA VAL A 16 -32.40 -14.08 -48.96
C VAL A 16 -32.01 -12.80 -48.18
N LEU A 17 -32.69 -12.57 -47.07
CA LEU A 17 -32.37 -11.50 -46.11
C LEU A 17 -31.12 -11.97 -45.34
N ALA A 18 -29.93 -11.57 -45.79
CA ALA A 18 -28.69 -11.75 -45.06
C ALA A 18 -28.73 -10.83 -43.81
N VAL A 19 -29.11 -11.39 -42.67
CA VAL A 19 -28.93 -10.72 -41.35
C VAL A 19 -27.44 -10.74 -41.03
N LEU A 20 -26.73 -9.70 -41.45
CA LEU A 20 -25.40 -9.37 -40.96
C LEU A 20 -25.54 -9.05 -39.46
N LEU A 21 -25.29 -10.03 -38.60
CA LEU A 21 -25.00 -9.83 -37.19
C LEU A 21 -23.74 -8.97 -37.10
N VAL A 22 -23.93 -7.65 -37.08
CA VAL A 22 -22.89 -6.69 -36.73
C VAL A 22 -22.63 -6.92 -35.24
N SER A 23 -21.75 -7.89 -34.96
CA SER A 23 -21.08 -7.99 -33.65
C SER A 23 -20.15 -6.80 -33.54
N GLY A 24 -20.72 -5.62 -33.29
CA GLY A 24 -19.94 -4.46 -32.89
C GLY A 24 -19.09 -4.83 -31.66
N PRO A 25 -17.89 -4.27 -31.51
CA PRO A 25 -17.12 -4.49 -30.31
C PRO A 25 -17.98 -4.07 -29.14
N ARG A 26 -18.47 -5.04 -28.35
CA ARG A 26 -19.01 -4.74 -27.03
C ARG A 26 -17.88 -4.03 -26.32
N SER A 27 -18.01 -2.74 -26.12
CA SER A 27 -17.18 -2.01 -25.14
C SER A 27 -17.43 -2.72 -23.81
N ALA A 28 -16.58 -3.69 -23.50
CA ALA A 28 -16.58 -4.33 -22.20
C ALA A 28 -16.37 -3.17 -21.22
N VAL A 29 -17.37 -2.89 -20.40
CA VAL A 29 -17.22 -1.91 -19.31
C VAL A 29 -16.01 -2.38 -18.52
N ALA A 30 -14.94 -1.57 -18.53
CA ALA A 30 -13.71 -1.92 -17.86
C ALA A 30 -14.04 -2.12 -16.38
N GLU A 31 -13.87 -3.34 -15.90
CA GLU A 31 -14.07 -3.64 -14.48
C GLU A 31 -13.05 -2.83 -13.66
N THR A 32 -13.52 -2.13 -12.63
CA THR A 32 -12.66 -1.24 -11.83
C THR A 32 -12.43 -1.83 -10.45
N ILE A 33 -11.18 -2.00 -10.07
CA ILE A 33 -10.75 -2.37 -8.72
C ILE A 33 -10.37 -1.09 -7.98
N ARG A 34 -11.13 -0.71 -6.95
CA ARG A 34 -10.87 0.46 -6.10
C ARG A 34 -10.05 0.05 -4.89
N ILE A 35 -8.89 0.69 -4.74
CA ILE A 35 -7.92 0.36 -3.68
C ILE A 35 -7.55 1.62 -2.92
N SER A 36 -7.49 1.54 -1.59
CA SER A 36 -6.91 2.57 -0.72
C SER A 36 -6.50 1.96 0.62
N GLY A 37 -5.86 2.73 1.49
CA GLY A 37 -5.53 2.29 2.84
C GLY A 37 -4.25 2.90 3.41
N ALA A 38 -3.42 2.05 4.00
CA ALA A 38 -2.18 2.45 4.64
C ALA A 38 -1.20 3.12 3.67
N GLY A 39 -0.73 4.31 4.02
CA GLY A 39 0.13 5.13 3.16
C GLY A 39 1.39 4.42 2.68
N GLY A 40 2.07 3.68 3.56
CA GLY A 40 3.28 2.92 3.20
C GLY A 40 3.10 1.86 2.11
N ALA A 41 1.85 1.49 1.77
CA ALA A 41 1.54 0.51 0.74
C ALA A 41 1.15 1.15 -0.60
N ILE A 42 0.61 2.36 -0.59
CA ILE A 42 -0.05 3.01 -1.75
C ILE A 42 0.89 3.13 -2.95
N GLY A 43 2.09 3.65 -2.76
CA GLY A 43 3.05 3.88 -3.85
C GLY A 43 3.39 2.59 -4.60
N THR A 44 3.70 1.52 -3.87
CA THR A 44 4.04 0.23 -4.48
C THR A 44 2.82 -0.42 -5.15
N ILE A 45 1.63 -0.33 -4.54
CA ILE A 45 0.39 -0.87 -5.15
C ILE A 45 0.04 -0.12 -6.44
N ARG A 46 0.35 1.18 -6.55
CA ARG A 46 0.21 1.93 -7.82
C ARG A 46 1.11 1.34 -8.91
N ILE A 47 2.38 1.08 -8.61
CA ILE A 47 3.32 0.47 -9.56
C ILE A 47 2.86 -0.94 -9.97
N LEU A 48 2.38 -1.74 -9.01
CA LEU A 48 1.81 -3.07 -9.27
C LEU A 48 0.55 -2.99 -10.13
N GLY A 49 -0.34 -2.02 -9.87
CA GLY A 49 -1.55 -1.79 -10.66
C GLY A 49 -1.25 -1.42 -12.12
N GLU A 50 -0.24 -0.58 -12.34
CA GLU A 50 0.24 -0.23 -13.69
C GLU A 50 0.82 -1.45 -14.42
N ALA A 51 1.60 -2.28 -13.73
CA ALA A 51 2.15 -3.51 -14.29
C ALA A 51 1.05 -4.54 -14.60
N PHE A 52 0.07 -4.72 -13.70
CA PHE A 52 -1.06 -5.61 -13.88
C PHE A 52 -1.91 -5.25 -15.10
N ARG A 53 -2.17 -3.96 -15.31
CA ARG A 53 -2.96 -3.48 -16.46
C ARG A 53 -2.36 -3.85 -17.81
N LYS A 54 -1.03 -3.99 -17.92
CA LYS A 54 -0.38 -4.38 -19.19
C LYS A 54 -0.82 -5.75 -19.68
N THR A 55 -1.10 -6.68 -18.77
CA THR A 55 -1.57 -8.04 -19.08
C THR A 55 -3.08 -8.22 -18.88
N ASN A 56 -3.77 -7.19 -18.35
CA ASN A 56 -5.21 -7.22 -18.06
C ASN A 56 -5.89 -5.92 -18.52
N PRO A 57 -5.88 -5.60 -19.84
CA PRO A 57 -6.34 -4.29 -20.34
C PRO A 57 -7.82 -3.99 -20.09
N GLY A 58 -8.64 -5.02 -19.84
CA GLY A 58 -10.06 -4.88 -19.49
C GLY A 58 -10.31 -4.55 -18.00
N ILE A 59 -9.25 -4.48 -17.16
CA ILE A 59 -9.38 -4.19 -15.73
C ILE A 59 -8.67 -2.87 -15.42
N ARG A 60 -9.41 -1.92 -14.85
CA ARG A 60 -8.87 -0.67 -14.32
C ARG A 60 -8.55 -0.83 -12.84
N VAL A 61 -7.35 -0.47 -12.43
CA VAL A 61 -6.97 -0.35 -11.03
C VAL A 61 -6.98 1.12 -10.66
N GLU A 62 -7.85 1.51 -9.74
CA GLU A 62 -8.02 2.87 -9.25
C GLU A 62 -7.49 2.97 -7.82
N ILE A 63 -6.45 3.78 -7.64
CA ILE A 63 -5.82 3.99 -6.34
C ILE A 63 -6.30 5.32 -5.78
N LEU A 64 -7.06 5.26 -4.70
CA LEU A 64 -7.58 6.43 -4.00
C LEU A 64 -6.55 6.94 -2.96
N PRO A 65 -6.68 8.20 -2.50
CA PRO A 65 -5.85 8.76 -1.45
C PRO A 65 -5.81 7.90 -0.20
N SER A 66 -4.69 7.93 0.53
CA SER A 66 -4.54 7.18 1.78
C SER A 66 -5.59 7.58 2.82
N MET A 67 -6.19 6.58 3.47
CA MET A 67 -7.16 6.78 4.57
C MET A 67 -6.78 5.97 5.82
N GLY A 68 -5.55 5.43 5.85
CA GLY A 68 -5.08 4.56 6.93
C GLY A 68 -5.73 3.17 6.93
N SER A 69 -5.21 2.27 7.77
CA SER A 69 -5.71 0.88 7.85
C SER A 69 -7.17 0.80 8.30
N SER A 70 -7.53 1.52 9.36
CA SER A 70 -8.90 1.48 9.91
C SER A 70 -9.94 2.08 8.97
N GLY A 71 -9.58 3.17 8.27
CA GLY A 71 -10.42 3.77 7.24
C GLY A 71 -10.67 2.81 6.08
N ALA A 72 -9.62 2.11 5.64
CA ALA A 72 -9.71 1.12 4.56
C ALA A 72 -10.61 -0.07 4.91
N VAL A 73 -10.47 -0.64 6.11
CA VAL A 73 -11.34 -1.73 6.59
C VAL A 73 -12.81 -1.31 6.59
N LYS A 74 -13.11 -0.13 7.15
CA LYS A 74 -14.48 0.43 7.14
C LYS A 74 -15.01 0.65 5.71
N ALA A 75 -14.16 1.11 4.79
CA ALA A 75 -14.56 1.34 3.39
C ALA A 75 -14.81 0.03 2.63
N VAL A 76 -14.05 -1.05 2.91
CA VAL A 76 -14.30 -2.38 2.36
C VAL A 76 -15.62 -2.94 2.89
N LEU A 77 -15.87 -2.85 4.20
CA LEU A 77 -17.14 -3.25 4.82
C LEU A 77 -18.34 -2.50 4.19
N ALA A 78 -18.18 -1.21 3.95
CA ALA A 78 -19.20 -0.38 3.30
C ALA A 78 -19.32 -0.57 1.78
N GLY A 79 -18.47 -1.44 1.14
CA GLY A 79 -18.45 -1.66 -0.31
C GLY A 79 -17.96 -0.48 -1.14
N ARG A 80 -17.26 0.45 -0.53
CA ARG A 80 -16.64 1.60 -1.21
C ARG A 80 -15.27 1.29 -1.79
N LEU A 81 -14.59 0.28 -1.23
CA LEU A 81 -13.35 -0.29 -1.74
C LEU A 81 -13.53 -1.77 -2.04
N ASP A 82 -12.81 -2.23 -3.04
CA ASP A 82 -12.70 -3.65 -3.40
C ASP A 82 -11.52 -4.30 -2.65
N ILE A 83 -10.44 -3.53 -2.44
CA ILE A 83 -9.27 -3.91 -1.64
C ILE A 83 -8.91 -2.78 -0.69
N GLY A 84 -8.84 -3.08 0.60
CA GLY A 84 -8.28 -2.22 1.64
C GLY A 84 -6.83 -2.61 1.94
N LEU A 85 -5.92 -1.63 2.01
CA LEU A 85 -4.53 -1.87 2.40
C LEU A 85 -4.38 -1.63 3.90
N SER A 86 -3.90 -2.63 4.63
CA SER A 86 -3.71 -2.56 6.08
C SER A 86 -2.27 -2.92 6.47
N VAL A 87 -1.80 -2.33 7.57
CA VAL A 87 -0.54 -2.69 8.24
C VAL A 87 -0.78 -3.32 9.62
N ARG A 88 -2.01 -3.67 9.89
CA ARG A 88 -2.42 -4.45 11.07
C ARG A 88 -3.35 -5.58 10.66
N THR A 89 -3.43 -6.60 11.48
CA THR A 89 -4.43 -7.66 11.36
C THR A 89 -5.84 -7.11 11.66
N LEU A 90 -6.85 -7.79 11.16
CA LEU A 90 -8.24 -7.50 11.48
C LEU A 90 -8.56 -7.86 12.95
N SER A 91 -9.47 -7.14 13.55
CA SER A 91 -10.05 -7.54 14.84
C SER A 91 -11.03 -8.71 14.66
N GLY A 92 -11.39 -9.39 15.77
CA GLY A 92 -12.42 -10.43 15.74
C GLY A 92 -13.76 -9.91 15.22
N GLU A 93 -14.15 -8.69 15.62
CA GLU A 93 -15.37 -8.03 15.17
C GLU A 93 -15.35 -7.73 13.66
N GLU A 94 -14.22 -7.23 13.14
CA GLU A 94 -14.07 -6.97 11.72
C GLU A 94 -14.18 -8.27 10.90
N ARG A 95 -13.53 -9.36 11.33
CA ARG A 95 -13.67 -10.68 10.68
C ARG A 95 -15.09 -11.22 10.75
N ALA A 96 -15.79 -11.02 11.86
CA ALA A 96 -17.19 -11.41 12.01
C ALA A 96 -18.12 -10.67 11.04
N GLN A 97 -17.77 -9.45 10.63
CA GLN A 97 -18.50 -8.66 9.63
C GLN A 97 -18.23 -9.11 8.18
N GLY A 98 -17.42 -10.15 7.97
CA GLY A 98 -17.27 -10.79 6.66
C GLY A 98 -16.14 -10.26 5.79
N VAL A 99 -15.13 -9.63 6.39
CA VAL A 99 -13.87 -9.31 5.72
C VAL A 99 -12.78 -10.30 6.09
N VAL A 100 -11.81 -10.43 5.19
CA VAL A 100 -10.62 -11.28 5.35
C VAL A 100 -9.38 -10.48 5.00
N GLU A 101 -8.26 -10.79 5.66
CA GLU A 101 -6.96 -10.23 5.32
C GLU A 101 -6.04 -11.28 4.71
N THR A 102 -5.27 -10.88 3.72
CA THR A 102 -4.21 -11.68 3.09
C THR A 102 -2.89 -10.92 3.19
N GLY A 103 -1.92 -11.47 3.91
CA GLY A 103 -0.57 -10.91 3.95
C GLY A 103 0.09 -11.04 2.57
N TYR A 104 0.74 -9.96 2.10
CA TYR A 104 1.40 -10.00 0.79
C TYR A 104 2.84 -9.52 0.81
N ALA A 105 3.21 -8.65 1.73
CA ALA A 105 4.56 -8.10 1.82
C ALA A 105 4.95 -7.71 3.24
N ARG A 106 6.26 -7.58 3.48
CA ARG A 106 6.85 -6.93 4.65
C ARG A 106 7.83 -5.85 4.22
N THR A 107 7.94 -4.80 5.01
CA THR A 107 8.88 -3.71 4.77
C THR A 107 9.58 -3.32 6.07
N PRO A 108 10.86 -2.91 6.04
CA PRO A 108 11.50 -2.31 7.21
C PRO A 108 10.74 -1.10 7.71
N PHE A 109 10.53 -1.02 9.01
CA PHE A 109 10.09 0.17 9.72
C PHE A 109 11.32 0.99 10.07
N VAL A 110 11.43 2.18 9.51
CA VAL A 110 12.67 2.96 9.50
C VAL A 110 12.50 4.32 10.16
N PHE A 111 13.61 4.88 10.65
CA PHE A 111 13.67 6.26 11.07
C PHE A 111 14.25 7.12 9.97
N GLY A 112 13.64 8.27 9.76
CA GLY A 112 14.06 9.24 8.77
C GLY A 112 14.23 10.65 9.36
N VAL A 113 15.11 11.41 8.74
CA VAL A 113 15.33 12.81 9.04
C VAL A 113 15.19 13.67 7.79
N ASN A 114 14.93 14.95 8.01
CA ASN A 114 15.00 15.94 6.95
C ASN A 114 16.41 15.98 6.33
N ASN A 115 16.50 16.12 5.02
CA ASN A 115 17.78 16.11 4.28
C ASN A 115 18.78 17.22 4.67
N THR A 116 18.33 18.24 5.40
CA THR A 116 19.22 19.30 5.93
C THR A 116 20.08 18.83 7.12
N LEU A 117 19.86 17.60 7.59
CA LEU A 117 20.62 16.97 8.65
C LEU A 117 21.63 15.97 8.07
N GLU A 118 22.91 16.20 8.32
CA GLU A 118 24.01 15.34 7.87
C GLU A 118 24.33 14.26 8.89
N MET A 119 23.38 13.34 9.11
CA MET A 119 23.58 12.21 10.00
C MET A 119 23.22 10.90 9.29
N THR A 120 23.89 9.81 9.65
CA THR A 120 23.76 8.52 8.98
C THR A 120 23.13 7.44 9.85
N GLY A 121 23.07 7.64 11.16
CA GLY A 121 22.52 6.66 12.08
C GLY A 121 22.29 7.18 13.48
N LEU A 122 21.56 6.39 14.24
CA LEU A 122 21.27 6.55 15.66
C LEU A 122 21.32 5.18 16.33
N THR A 123 21.55 5.18 17.65
CA THR A 123 21.27 4.02 18.47
C THR A 123 19.78 4.01 18.86
N LEU A 124 19.26 2.86 19.29
CA LEU A 124 17.90 2.78 19.83
C LEU A 124 17.77 3.65 21.10
N GLU A 125 18.83 3.81 21.86
CA GLU A 125 18.90 4.71 23.03
C GLU A 125 18.76 6.18 22.62
N ASP A 126 19.43 6.61 21.54
CA ASP A 126 19.29 7.96 21.01
C ASP A 126 17.84 8.23 20.59
N VAL A 127 17.23 7.27 19.90
CA VAL A 127 15.82 7.36 19.50
C VAL A 127 14.92 7.48 20.73
N ALA A 128 15.13 6.65 21.74
CA ALA A 128 14.38 6.75 23.00
C ALA A 128 14.60 8.10 23.68
N GLY A 129 15.81 8.65 23.66
CA GLY A 129 16.12 9.99 24.17
C GLY A 129 15.33 11.09 23.45
N ILE A 130 15.20 11.02 22.12
CA ILE A 130 14.42 11.97 21.31
C ILE A 130 12.92 11.89 21.68
N TYR A 131 12.35 10.70 21.73
CA TYR A 131 10.96 10.51 22.16
C TYR A 131 10.77 10.93 23.62
N GLY A 132 11.76 10.67 24.49
CA GLY A 132 11.78 11.08 25.90
C GLY A 132 11.89 12.57 26.15
N GLY A 133 12.32 13.37 25.14
CA GLY A 133 12.33 14.83 25.26
C GLY A 133 13.64 15.52 24.93
N LYS A 134 14.65 14.83 24.39
CA LYS A 134 15.84 15.48 23.81
C LYS A 134 15.40 16.51 22.78
N ARG A 135 15.91 17.73 22.92
CA ARG A 135 15.38 18.90 22.18
C ARG A 135 16.20 19.27 20.97
N ASP A 136 17.50 19.02 21.02
CA ASP A 136 18.43 19.51 20.02
C ASP A 136 19.33 18.37 19.53
N TRP A 137 19.67 18.44 18.25
CA TRP A 137 20.70 17.63 17.64
C TRP A 137 22.10 18.07 18.17
N GLU A 138 23.12 17.25 17.99
CA GLU A 138 24.49 17.56 18.40
C GLU A 138 25.03 18.85 17.75
N ASN A 139 24.57 19.15 16.53
CA ASN A 139 24.91 20.40 15.83
C ASN A 139 24.10 21.63 16.28
N GLY A 140 23.36 21.54 17.38
CA GLY A 140 22.53 22.61 17.93
C GLY A 140 21.20 22.87 17.20
N LYS A 141 20.92 22.19 16.11
CA LYS A 141 19.62 22.34 15.43
C LYS A 141 18.49 21.69 16.24
N ARG A 142 17.35 22.37 16.29
CA ARG A 142 16.15 21.86 16.99
C ARG A 142 15.61 20.58 16.42
N ILE A 143 15.37 19.57 17.26
CA ILE A 143 14.65 18.36 16.88
C ILE A 143 13.16 18.67 16.76
N ARG A 144 12.57 18.30 15.63
CA ARG A 144 11.13 18.38 15.34
C ARG A 144 10.58 16.96 15.21
N LEU A 145 10.23 16.36 16.35
CA LEU A 145 9.68 15.00 16.35
C LEU A 145 8.29 14.97 15.71
N VAL A 146 8.14 14.13 14.70
CA VAL A 146 6.86 13.82 14.03
C VAL A 146 6.28 12.57 14.66
N LEU A 147 5.10 12.69 15.24
CA LEU A 147 4.36 11.62 15.90
C LEU A 147 3.19 11.13 15.03
N ARG A 148 2.70 9.96 15.39
CA ARG A 148 1.43 9.40 14.90
C ARG A 148 0.40 9.46 16.04
N PRO A 149 -0.93 9.40 15.75
CA PRO A 149 -1.95 9.26 16.77
C PRO A 149 -1.70 8.02 17.67
N PRO A 150 -2.12 8.05 18.96
CA PRO A 150 -1.85 6.97 19.91
C PRO A 150 -2.30 5.58 19.46
N GLU A 151 -3.38 5.52 18.68
CA GLU A 151 -3.98 4.28 18.13
C GLU A 151 -3.33 3.79 16.85
N ASP A 152 -2.37 4.53 16.29
CA ASP A 152 -1.70 4.15 15.05
C ASP A 152 -0.74 2.98 15.26
N SER A 153 -0.65 2.13 14.26
CA SER A 153 0.21 0.94 14.27
C SER A 153 1.70 1.27 14.40
N ASP A 154 2.15 2.48 14.02
CA ASP A 154 3.54 2.91 14.21
C ASP A 154 3.86 3.03 15.70
N ILE A 155 2.91 3.53 16.50
CA ILE A 155 3.07 3.62 17.95
C ILE A 155 3.24 2.24 18.59
N ALA A 156 2.47 1.25 18.15
CA ALA A 156 2.62 -0.13 18.62
C ALA A 156 4.01 -0.70 18.30
N VAL A 157 4.50 -0.49 17.08
CA VAL A 157 5.86 -0.91 16.68
C VAL A 157 6.91 -0.21 17.54
N LEU A 158 6.85 1.10 17.68
CA LEU A 158 7.81 1.89 18.50
C LEU A 158 7.87 1.38 19.94
N LYS A 159 6.72 1.16 20.56
CA LYS A 159 6.65 0.64 21.94
C LYS A 159 7.20 -0.79 22.07
N SER A 160 7.10 -1.60 21.02
CA SER A 160 7.60 -2.98 21.04
C SER A 160 9.13 -3.07 20.93
N MET A 161 9.83 -2.00 20.57
CA MET A 161 11.28 -2.01 20.33
C MET A 161 12.08 -2.26 21.62
N SER A 162 11.69 -1.61 22.72
CA SER A 162 12.26 -1.85 24.05
C SER A 162 11.39 -1.23 25.14
N PRO A 163 11.57 -1.61 26.41
CA PRO A 163 10.89 -0.95 27.56
C PRO A 163 11.19 0.56 27.62
N ALA A 164 12.43 0.97 27.32
CA ALA A 164 12.82 2.38 27.28
C ALA A 164 12.08 3.15 26.17
N MET A 165 11.98 2.56 24.98
CA MET A 165 11.18 3.13 23.90
C MET A 165 9.71 3.23 24.24
N SER A 166 9.13 2.21 24.89
CA SER A 166 7.73 2.26 25.32
C SER A 166 7.47 3.45 26.24
N ALA A 167 8.30 3.62 27.29
CA ALA A 167 8.20 4.74 28.21
C ALA A 167 8.39 6.10 27.52
N ALA A 168 9.39 6.20 26.63
CA ALA A 168 9.69 7.43 25.89
C ALA A 168 8.55 7.84 24.93
N VAL A 169 7.92 6.87 24.26
CA VAL A 169 6.74 7.12 23.40
C VAL A 169 5.57 7.64 24.24
N ASP A 170 5.33 7.09 25.43
CA ASP A 170 4.28 7.59 26.33
C ASP A 170 4.54 9.04 26.78
N ILE A 171 5.80 9.40 27.00
CA ILE A 171 6.19 10.79 27.28
C ILE A 171 5.91 11.67 26.05
N ALA A 172 6.32 11.23 24.86
CA ALA A 172 6.11 11.98 23.63
C ALA A 172 4.62 12.26 23.34
N LEU A 173 3.76 11.26 23.50
CA LEU A 173 2.31 11.38 23.28
C LEU A 173 1.61 12.36 24.23
N ARG A 174 2.16 12.59 25.42
CA ARG A 174 1.61 13.55 26.38
C ARG A 174 2.13 14.98 26.15
N ARG A 175 3.16 15.19 25.36
CA ARG A 175 3.73 16.54 25.08
C ARG A 175 2.79 17.34 24.19
N LYS A 176 2.57 18.60 24.58
CA LYS A 176 1.80 19.56 23.77
C LYS A 176 2.65 20.17 22.65
N GLY A 177 2.00 20.59 21.57
CA GLY A 177 2.67 21.28 20.45
C GLY A 177 3.54 20.39 19.57
N MET A 178 3.32 19.07 19.61
CA MET A 178 4.00 18.13 18.74
C MET A 178 3.38 18.13 17.32
N ILE A 179 4.18 17.80 16.32
CA ILE A 179 3.67 17.52 14.98
C ILE A 179 3.03 16.14 15.02
N VAL A 180 1.71 16.06 14.84
CA VAL A 180 0.99 14.79 14.78
C VAL A 180 0.46 14.59 13.37
N ALA A 181 0.98 13.57 12.69
CA ALA A 181 0.61 13.21 11.32
C ALA A 181 -0.44 12.11 11.33
N THR A 182 -1.57 12.30 10.63
CA THR A 182 -2.69 11.35 10.63
C THR A 182 -2.47 10.13 9.75
N THR A 183 -1.72 10.28 8.65
CA THR A 183 -1.35 9.17 7.76
C THR A 183 0.16 8.99 7.64
N GLY A 184 0.61 7.85 7.10
CA GLY A 184 2.03 7.64 6.80
C GLY A 184 2.57 8.64 5.77
N HIS A 185 1.72 9.12 4.84
CA HIS A 185 2.07 10.18 3.90
C HIS A 185 2.29 11.50 4.63
N ASP A 186 1.35 11.91 5.49
CA ASP A 186 1.48 13.16 6.27
C ASP A 186 2.76 13.14 7.13
N ALA A 187 3.13 11.95 7.67
CA ALA A 187 4.37 11.81 8.43
C ALA A 187 5.60 12.00 7.54
N ALA A 188 5.63 11.38 6.36
CA ALA A 188 6.73 11.55 5.41
C ALA A 188 6.81 13.01 4.91
N ASP A 189 5.68 13.63 4.59
CA ASP A 189 5.60 15.05 4.19
C ASP A 189 6.14 15.98 5.27
N ALA A 190 5.77 15.75 6.53
CA ALA A 190 6.27 16.55 7.66
C ALA A 190 7.78 16.36 7.87
N ILE A 191 8.30 15.13 7.79
CA ILE A 191 9.74 14.87 7.91
C ILE A 191 10.52 15.53 6.76
N GLU A 192 9.98 15.47 5.55
CA GLU A 192 10.61 16.02 4.34
C GLU A 192 10.62 17.54 4.33
N SER A 193 9.54 18.19 4.75
CA SER A 193 9.35 19.63 4.61
C SER A 193 9.82 20.44 5.82
N VAL A 194 9.86 19.86 7.02
CA VAL A 194 10.18 20.60 8.24
C VAL A 194 11.67 20.49 8.59
N PRO A 195 12.43 21.59 8.61
CA PRO A 195 13.84 21.56 8.99
C PRO A 195 14.03 20.98 10.40
N GLY A 196 14.99 20.04 10.54
CA GLY A 196 15.27 19.36 11.81
C GLY A 196 14.26 18.26 12.16
N ALA A 197 13.31 17.94 11.27
CA ALA A 197 12.32 16.90 11.52
C ALA A 197 12.94 15.50 11.59
N PHE A 198 12.38 14.70 12.48
CA PHE A 198 12.70 13.30 12.70
C PHE A 198 11.41 12.52 12.94
N GLY A 199 11.31 11.34 12.41
CA GLY A 199 10.15 10.47 12.64
C GLY A 199 10.31 9.10 12.06
N ALA A 200 9.31 8.25 12.33
CA ALA A 200 9.24 6.90 11.80
C ALA A 200 8.42 6.86 10.51
N THR A 201 8.79 5.95 9.63
CA THR A 201 8.11 5.68 8.35
C THR A 201 8.41 4.24 7.90
N THR A 202 8.15 3.91 6.64
CA THR A 202 8.50 2.60 6.06
C THR A 202 9.43 2.78 4.86
N LEU A 203 10.36 1.83 4.69
CA LEU A 203 11.26 1.82 3.55
C LEU A 203 10.49 1.82 2.22
N SER A 204 9.38 1.10 2.17
CA SER A 204 8.53 1.02 0.97
C SER A 204 7.96 2.37 0.54
N LEU A 205 7.49 3.18 1.47
CA LEU A 205 6.96 4.52 1.17
C LEU A 205 8.05 5.40 0.56
N LEU A 206 9.24 5.38 1.17
CA LEU A 206 10.35 6.20 0.72
C LEU A 206 10.81 5.82 -0.70
N LEU A 207 10.95 4.53 -0.98
CA LEU A 207 11.44 4.07 -2.28
C LEU A 207 10.39 4.16 -3.38
N SER A 208 9.14 3.76 -3.10
CA SER A 208 8.08 3.77 -4.13
C SER A 208 7.65 5.17 -4.54
N GLU A 209 7.80 6.16 -3.65
CA GLU A 209 7.46 7.55 -3.91
C GLU A 209 8.68 8.46 -4.13
N LYS A 210 9.89 7.89 -4.07
CA LYS A 210 11.16 8.62 -4.25
C LYS A 210 11.29 9.83 -3.32
N ARG A 211 10.94 9.62 -2.03
CA ARG A 211 10.94 10.67 -1.02
C ARG A 211 12.35 11.19 -0.73
N ALA A 212 12.48 12.49 -0.59
CA ALA A 212 13.74 13.18 -0.31
C ALA A 212 14.07 13.20 1.18
N LEU A 213 13.98 12.04 1.86
CA LEU A 213 14.34 11.83 3.26
C LEU A 213 15.67 11.09 3.36
N ARG A 214 16.42 11.36 4.41
CA ARG A 214 17.60 10.56 4.78
C ARG A 214 17.18 9.45 5.73
N ILE A 215 17.37 8.19 5.32
CA ILE A 215 17.15 7.02 6.16
C ILE A 215 18.35 6.85 7.09
N LEU A 216 18.08 6.60 8.37
CA LEU A 216 19.11 6.37 9.38
C LEU A 216 19.34 4.86 9.59
N SER A 217 20.60 4.48 9.76
CA SER A 217 20.90 3.18 10.37
C SER A 217 20.48 3.21 11.85
N LEU A 218 20.09 2.04 12.37
CA LEU A 218 19.77 1.86 13.78
C LEU A 218 20.75 0.85 14.37
N ASP A 219 21.44 1.23 15.44
CA ASP A 219 22.50 0.42 16.07
C ASP A 219 23.55 -0.06 15.05
N GLY A 220 23.91 0.79 14.09
CA GLY A 220 24.85 0.50 13.01
C GLY A 220 24.30 -0.33 11.85
N ILE A 221 23.04 -0.81 11.93
CA ILE A 221 22.42 -1.64 10.89
C ILE A 221 21.58 -0.77 9.93
N THR A 222 21.96 -0.76 8.67
CA THR A 222 21.17 -0.08 7.62
C THR A 222 19.92 -0.90 7.27
N PRO A 223 18.71 -0.32 7.39
CA PRO A 223 17.48 -1.03 7.05
C PRO A 223 17.39 -1.33 5.56
N SER A 224 17.12 -2.57 5.22
CA SER A 224 16.93 -3.06 3.85
C SER A 224 16.05 -4.31 3.84
N VAL A 225 15.60 -4.73 2.66
CA VAL A 225 14.87 -6.00 2.52
C VAL A 225 15.75 -7.17 2.97
N ARG A 226 17.05 -7.11 2.69
CA ARG A 226 18.02 -8.15 3.11
C ARG A 226 18.17 -8.21 4.63
N THR A 227 18.45 -7.06 5.28
CA THR A 227 18.66 -7.03 6.74
C THR A 227 17.36 -7.30 7.53
N MET A 228 16.20 -7.05 6.92
CA MET A 228 14.91 -7.51 7.45
C MET A 228 14.74 -9.04 7.31
N ALA A 229 15.16 -9.62 6.18
CA ALA A 229 15.02 -11.06 5.92
C ALA A 229 15.94 -11.91 6.81
N ASP A 230 17.20 -11.49 6.99
CA ASP A 230 18.18 -12.15 7.87
C ASP A 230 18.01 -11.79 9.35
N ARG A 231 17.04 -10.91 9.68
CA ARG A 231 16.67 -10.44 11.02
C ARG A 231 17.76 -9.60 11.73
N SER A 232 18.80 -9.18 11.05
CA SER A 232 19.76 -8.22 11.63
C SER A 232 19.11 -6.87 11.88
N TYR A 233 18.08 -6.50 11.07
CA TYR A 233 17.17 -5.37 11.32
C TYR A 233 15.76 -5.91 11.63
N PRO A 234 15.36 -6.08 12.90
CA PRO A 234 14.14 -6.82 13.28
C PRO A 234 12.85 -6.02 13.10
N TYR A 235 12.94 -4.70 12.97
CA TYR A 235 11.76 -3.83 12.96
C TYR A 235 11.13 -3.73 11.59
N SER A 236 9.91 -4.20 11.47
CA SER A 236 9.22 -4.27 10.18
C SER A 236 7.72 -4.19 10.33
N LYS A 237 7.04 -3.88 9.25
CA LYS A 237 5.57 -3.93 9.13
C LYS A 237 5.16 -4.93 8.06
N THR A 238 4.12 -5.69 8.36
CA THR A 238 3.46 -6.56 7.39
C THR A 238 2.32 -5.79 6.73
N PHE A 239 2.22 -5.92 5.41
CA PHE A 239 1.13 -5.38 4.64
C PHE A 239 0.12 -6.46 4.30
N PHE A 240 -1.15 -6.11 4.47
CA PHE A 240 -2.28 -6.98 4.20
C PHE A 240 -3.19 -6.32 3.15
N MET A 241 -3.75 -7.15 2.27
CA MET A 241 -4.91 -6.83 1.47
C MET A 241 -6.16 -7.31 2.20
N VAL A 242 -7.06 -6.40 2.49
CA VAL A 242 -8.35 -6.69 3.12
C VAL A 242 -9.41 -6.67 2.04
N THR A 243 -10.20 -7.74 1.96
CA THR A 243 -11.31 -7.88 1.02
C THR A 243 -12.56 -8.39 1.75
N ARG A 244 -13.72 -8.32 1.13
CA ARG A 244 -14.87 -9.13 1.54
C ARG A 244 -14.57 -10.60 1.27
N LYS A 245 -15.26 -11.52 1.94
CA LYS A 245 -15.14 -12.97 1.66
C LYS A 245 -15.46 -13.30 0.22
N ASN A 246 -16.52 -12.68 -0.33
CA ASN A 246 -16.92 -12.81 -1.71
C ASN A 246 -16.53 -11.55 -2.48
N PHE A 247 -15.57 -11.66 -3.38
CA PHE A 247 -15.06 -10.56 -4.20
C PHE A 247 -14.99 -11.00 -5.69
N PRO A 248 -15.02 -10.04 -6.63
CA PRO A 248 -14.96 -10.31 -8.07
C PRO A 248 -13.67 -11.03 -8.50
N ASP A 249 -13.73 -11.73 -9.64
CA ASP A 249 -12.58 -12.43 -10.21
C ASP A 249 -11.42 -11.48 -10.56
N SER A 250 -11.71 -10.25 -10.98
CA SER A 250 -10.71 -9.21 -11.21
C SER A 250 -9.87 -8.93 -9.96
N VAL A 251 -10.48 -8.87 -8.77
CA VAL A 251 -9.80 -8.69 -7.50
C VAL A 251 -8.90 -9.90 -7.20
N ARG A 252 -9.39 -11.13 -7.43
CA ARG A 252 -8.59 -12.35 -7.29
C ARG A 252 -7.35 -12.29 -8.17
N ARG A 253 -7.53 -12.01 -9.48
CA ARG A 253 -6.44 -11.90 -10.45
C ARG A 253 -5.41 -10.85 -10.05
N PHE A 254 -5.84 -9.73 -9.46
CA PHE A 254 -4.91 -8.70 -8.97
C PHE A 254 -4.12 -9.19 -7.75
N ILE A 255 -4.76 -9.84 -6.77
CA ILE A 255 -4.11 -10.43 -5.61
C ILE A 255 -3.08 -11.48 -6.05
N ASP A 256 -3.46 -12.37 -6.96
CA ASP A 256 -2.58 -13.41 -7.51
C ASP A 256 -1.38 -12.80 -8.24
N PHE A 257 -1.59 -11.73 -9.02
CA PHE A 257 -0.51 -10.99 -9.65
C PHE A 257 0.46 -10.39 -8.63
N VAL A 258 -0.05 -9.75 -7.58
CA VAL A 258 0.81 -9.19 -6.51
C VAL A 258 1.66 -10.27 -5.85
N ARG A 259 1.13 -11.47 -5.67
CA ARG A 259 1.80 -12.63 -5.07
C ARG A 259 2.65 -13.45 -6.08
N SER A 260 2.61 -13.10 -7.34
CA SER A 260 3.39 -13.76 -8.40
C SER A 260 4.88 -13.41 -8.34
N PRO A 261 5.78 -14.15 -9.01
CA PRO A 261 7.19 -13.78 -9.14
C PRO A 261 7.40 -12.37 -9.71
N ALA A 262 6.56 -11.96 -10.67
CA ALA A 262 6.61 -10.61 -11.24
C ALA A 262 6.23 -9.54 -10.20
N GLY A 263 5.18 -9.78 -9.41
CA GLY A 263 4.80 -8.93 -8.30
C GLY A 263 5.88 -8.86 -7.23
N ALA A 264 6.46 -10.01 -6.84
CA ALA A 264 7.54 -10.08 -5.87
C ALA A 264 8.78 -9.27 -6.29
N ALA A 265 9.14 -9.30 -7.58
CA ALA A 265 10.24 -8.48 -8.11
C ALA A 265 9.96 -6.97 -8.01
N ILE A 266 8.70 -6.54 -8.23
CA ILE A 266 8.30 -5.15 -8.05
C ILE A 266 8.33 -4.77 -6.57
N LEU A 267 7.83 -5.63 -5.69
CA LEU A 267 7.87 -5.43 -4.23
C LEU A 267 9.32 -5.23 -3.75
N ALA A 268 10.24 -6.12 -4.16
CA ALA A 268 11.64 -6.06 -3.74
C ALA A 268 12.33 -4.75 -4.16
N LYS A 269 12.10 -4.27 -5.39
CA LYS A 269 12.63 -2.99 -5.87
C LYS A 269 12.10 -1.78 -5.09
N ASN A 270 10.96 -1.93 -4.43
CA ASN A 270 10.32 -0.89 -3.64
C ASN A 270 10.41 -1.16 -2.12
N GLY A 271 11.46 -1.83 -1.66
CA GLY A 271 11.75 -2.00 -0.24
C GLY A 271 10.80 -2.95 0.50
N GLN A 272 10.23 -3.91 -0.21
CA GLN A 272 9.30 -4.90 0.36
C GLN A 272 9.77 -6.33 0.06
N GLY A 273 9.78 -7.19 1.08
CA GLY A 273 9.90 -8.63 0.90
C GLY A 273 8.51 -9.26 0.73
N ALA A 274 8.34 -10.12 -0.26
CA ALA A 274 7.09 -10.86 -0.44
C ALA A 274 6.85 -11.84 0.72
N VAL A 275 5.59 -11.95 1.16
CA VAL A 275 5.15 -12.93 2.19
C VAL A 275 4.30 -14.00 1.51
N ARG A 276 4.61 -15.27 1.79
CA ARG A 276 3.77 -16.42 1.46
C ARG A 276 3.24 -17.04 2.75
N GLU A 277 2.17 -17.83 2.67
CA GLU A 277 1.48 -18.39 3.85
C GLU A 277 2.36 -19.27 4.74
N GLU A 278 3.53 -19.72 4.27
CA GLU A 278 4.48 -20.59 4.98
C GLU A 278 5.70 -19.86 5.56
N GLY A 279 5.70 -18.54 5.62
CA GLY A 279 6.83 -17.77 6.15
C GLY A 279 7.51 -16.85 5.14
N ILE A 280 8.50 -16.10 5.61
CA ILE A 280 9.30 -15.19 4.77
C ILE A 280 10.27 -16.03 3.95
N LEU A 281 10.25 -15.89 2.63
CA LEU A 281 11.30 -16.41 1.78
C LEU A 281 12.56 -15.54 1.92
N PRO A 282 13.74 -16.17 1.88
CA PRO A 282 15.02 -15.48 1.90
C PRO A 282 15.22 -14.58 0.68
#